data_82a195cf3944f1cfd33026b35cf08ff9
#
_entry.id   82a195cf3944f1cfd33026b35cf08ff9
#
_cell.length_a   1.000
_cell.length_b   1.000
_cell.length_c   1.000
_cell.angle_alpha   90.00
_cell.angle_beta   90.00
_cell.angle_gamma   90.00
#
_symmetry.space_group_name_H-M   'P 1'
#
loop_
_entity.id
_entity.type
_entity.pdbx_description
1 polymer ?
#
loop_
_entity_poly.entity_id
_entity_poly.type
_entity_poly.pdbx_seq_one_letter_code
_entity_poly.pdbx_strand_id
1 'polypeptide(L)'
;MIATGRQIAAARALLGWSQKDLADAAGLHANAVGYWEAHDAIPYGCYRAPVACQRIQEALLKAGILTVAKPTIGVRFVKFTH
;
A
#
# COMPACT_ATOMS: atom_id res chain seq x y z
N MET A 1 -5.01 -6.57 2.51
CA MET A 1 -5.44 -5.37 3.25
C MET A 1 -4.24 -4.74 3.94
N ILE A 2 -4.11 -3.43 3.84
CA ILE A 2 -3.02 -2.70 4.51
C ILE A 2 -3.39 -2.54 6.00
N ALA A 3 -2.52 -3.05 6.87
CA ALA A 3 -2.70 -2.92 8.32
C ALA A 3 -1.69 -1.96 8.95
N THR A 4 -0.56 -1.73 8.30
CA THR A 4 0.49 -0.84 8.80
C THR A 4 1.08 -0.01 7.66
N GLY A 5 1.64 1.15 8.01
CA GLY A 5 2.36 1.96 7.03
C GLY A 5 3.61 1.28 6.48
N ARG A 6 4.20 0.37 7.26
CA ARG A 6 5.39 -0.39 6.83
C ARG A 6 5.09 -1.30 5.63
N GLN A 7 3.86 -1.80 5.52
CA GLN A 7 3.46 -2.57 4.34
C GLN A 7 3.52 -1.71 3.08
N ILE A 8 3.16 -0.44 3.16
CA ILE A 8 3.23 0.48 2.03
C ILE A 8 4.69 0.66 1.59
N ALA A 9 5.57 0.91 2.54
CA ALA A 9 7.00 1.06 2.23
C ALA A 9 7.60 -0.22 1.67
N ALA A 10 7.25 -1.38 2.24
CA ALA A 10 7.71 -2.68 1.74
C ALA A 10 7.21 -2.96 0.33
N ALA A 11 5.96 -2.64 0.04
CA ALA A 11 5.38 -2.81 -1.29
C ALA A 11 6.11 -1.94 -2.32
N ARG A 12 6.41 -0.69 -1.97
CA ARG A 12 7.20 0.18 -2.84
C ARG A 12 8.59 -0.41 -3.11
N ALA A 13 9.23 -0.94 -2.06
CA ALA A 13 10.55 -1.56 -2.21
C ALA A 13 10.51 -2.74 -3.18
N LEU A 14 9.48 -3.59 -3.09
CA LEU A 14 9.31 -4.71 -4.01
C LEU A 14 9.14 -4.25 -5.46
N LEU A 15 8.47 -3.12 -5.68
CA LEU A 15 8.24 -2.57 -7.01
C LEU A 15 9.37 -1.68 -7.50
N GLY A 16 10.30 -1.30 -6.63
CA GLY A 16 11.32 -0.30 -6.97
C GLY A 16 10.74 1.10 -7.13
N TRP A 17 9.63 1.39 -6.47
CA TRP A 17 8.93 2.68 -6.59
C TRP A 17 9.33 3.66 -5.49
N SER A 18 9.43 4.93 -5.86
CA SER A 18 9.51 6.03 -4.90
C SER A 18 8.13 6.32 -4.32
N GLN A 19 8.07 7.15 -3.27
CA GLN A 19 6.79 7.64 -2.75
C GLN A 19 6.01 8.39 -3.83
N LYS A 20 6.71 9.16 -4.66
CA LYS A 20 6.08 9.88 -5.76
C LYS A 20 5.49 8.92 -6.79
N ASP A 21 6.19 7.85 -7.13
CA ASP A 21 5.71 6.85 -8.08
C ASP A 21 4.38 6.24 -7.60
N LEU A 22 4.32 5.86 -6.33
CA LEU A 22 3.09 5.32 -5.76
C LEU A 22 1.98 6.35 -5.71
N ALA A 23 2.30 7.59 -5.32
CA ALA A 23 1.32 8.67 -5.26
C ALA A 23 0.73 8.94 -6.65
N ASP A 24 1.56 8.99 -7.68
CA ASP A 24 1.11 9.16 -9.06
C ASP A 24 0.17 8.03 -9.49
N ALA A 25 0.53 6.79 -9.17
CA ALA A 25 -0.31 5.62 -9.49
C ALA A 25 -1.64 5.65 -8.73
N ALA A 26 -1.66 6.18 -7.52
CA ALA A 26 -2.86 6.26 -6.69
C ALA A 26 -3.67 7.53 -6.91
N GLY A 27 -3.18 8.47 -7.71
CA GLY A 27 -3.83 9.76 -7.92
C GLY A 27 -3.78 10.65 -6.70
N LEU A 28 -2.67 10.62 -5.97
CA LEU A 28 -2.48 11.36 -4.72
C LEU A 28 -1.24 12.24 -4.78
N HIS A 29 -1.14 13.17 -3.84
CA HIS A 29 0.10 13.93 -3.62
C HIS A 29 1.13 13.04 -2.92
N ALA A 30 2.42 13.21 -3.25
CA ALA A 30 3.50 12.40 -2.66
C ALA A 30 3.52 12.47 -1.12
N ASN A 31 3.15 13.61 -0.54
CA ASN A 31 3.08 13.77 0.91
C ASN A 31 2.07 12.82 1.56
N ALA A 32 1.01 12.44 0.85
CA ALA A 32 0.02 11.51 1.38
C ALA A 32 0.62 10.12 1.60
N VAL A 33 1.46 9.66 0.69
CA VAL A 33 2.14 8.36 0.83
C VAL A 33 3.06 8.37 2.05
N GLY A 34 3.90 9.41 2.18
CA GLY A 34 4.79 9.54 3.33
C GLY A 34 4.02 9.61 4.65
N TYR A 35 2.92 10.32 4.67
CA TYR A 35 2.05 10.41 5.85
C TYR A 35 1.56 9.03 6.31
N TRP A 36 1.02 8.23 5.38
CA TRP A 36 0.50 6.91 5.73
C TRP A 36 1.60 5.90 6.04
N GLU A 37 2.77 6.00 5.40
CA GLU A 37 3.91 5.14 5.72
C GLU A 37 4.42 5.36 7.15
N ALA A 38 4.24 6.55 7.71
CA ALA A 38 4.65 6.86 9.06
C ALA A 38 3.73 6.27 10.15
N HIS A 39 2.57 5.72 9.76
CA HIS A 39 1.63 5.14 10.72
C HIS A 39 2.04 3.72 11.08
N ASP A 40 2.22 3.45 12.38
CA ASP A 40 2.51 2.10 12.88
C ASP A 40 1.33 1.17 12.69
N ALA A 41 0.12 1.69 12.77
CA ALA A 41 -1.10 0.95 12.52
C ALA A 41 -2.10 1.82 11.78
N ILE A 42 -2.81 1.22 10.84
CA ILE A 42 -3.89 1.88 10.11
C ILE A 42 -5.20 1.32 10.70
N PRO A 43 -5.94 2.13 11.47
CA PRO A 43 -7.15 1.65 12.14
C PRO A 43 -8.18 1.12 11.17
N TYR A 44 -8.82 0.02 11.54
CA TYR A 44 -9.91 -0.60 10.77
C TYR A 44 -9.52 -1.06 9.37
N GLY A 45 -8.22 -1.16 9.09
CA GLY A 45 -7.74 -1.48 7.75
C GLY A 45 -8.17 -0.41 6.74
N CYS A 46 -8.15 -0.75 5.46
CA CYS A 46 -8.47 0.21 4.42
C CYS A 46 -9.97 0.47 4.23
N TYR A 47 -10.84 -0.35 4.81
CA TYR A 47 -12.29 -0.20 4.59
C TYR A 47 -12.87 1.04 5.25
N ARG A 48 -12.31 1.44 6.39
CA ARG A 48 -12.75 2.64 7.11
C ARG A 48 -11.68 3.72 7.16
N ALA A 49 -10.56 3.47 6.49
CA ALA A 49 -9.51 4.46 6.35
C ALA A 49 -9.96 5.54 5.36
N PRO A 50 -9.36 6.72 5.42
CA PRO A 50 -9.60 7.74 4.41
C PRO A 50 -9.39 7.22 3.00
N VAL A 51 -10.05 7.86 2.04
CA VAL A 51 -9.99 7.49 0.61
C VAL A 51 -8.56 7.35 0.12
N ALA A 52 -7.63 8.16 0.63
CA ALA A 52 -6.22 8.09 0.25
C ALA A 52 -5.63 6.69 0.50
N CYS A 53 -5.89 6.09 1.67
CA CYS A 53 -5.37 4.75 1.98
C CYS A 53 -5.97 3.69 1.05
N GLN A 54 -7.25 3.80 0.74
CA GLN A 54 -7.91 2.89 -0.20
C GLN A 54 -7.30 2.99 -1.58
N ARG A 55 -7.01 4.20 -2.06
CA ARG A 55 -6.37 4.41 -3.36
C ARG A 55 -4.96 3.83 -3.41
N ILE A 56 -4.21 3.95 -2.32
CA ILE A 56 -2.88 3.33 -2.21
C ILE A 56 -3.00 1.82 -2.35
N GLN A 57 -3.93 1.20 -1.62
CA GLN A 57 -4.13 -0.25 -1.70
C GLN A 57 -4.51 -0.70 -3.10
N GLU A 58 -5.41 0.02 -3.76
CA GLU A 58 -5.83 -0.31 -5.12
C GLU A 58 -4.67 -0.18 -6.11
N ALA A 59 -3.86 0.87 -5.98
CA ALA A 59 -2.70 1.08 -6.85
C ALA A 59 -1.69 -0.06 -6.70
N LEU A 60 -1.43 -0.49 -5.46
CA LEU A 60 -0.52 -1.60 -5.19
C LEU A 60 -1.07 -2.91 -5.77
N LEU A 61 -2.36 -3.17 -5.60
CA LEU A 61 -2.99 -4.37 -6.14
C LEU A 61 -2.91 -4.40 -7.67
N LYS A 62 -3.17 -3.28 -8.34
CA LYS A 62 -3.04 -3.18 -9.79
C LYS A 62 -1.60 -3.41 -10.25
N ALA A 63 -0.62 -3.03 -9.44
CA ALA A 63 0.79 -3.27 -9.74
C ALA A 63 1.24 -4.70 -9.42
N GLY A 64 0.35 -5.54 -8.90
CA GLY A 64 0.64 -6.94 -8.61
C GLY A 64 1.12 -7.21 -7.19
N ILE A 65 0.88 -6.29 -6.26
CA ILE A 65 1.24 -6.47 -4.85
C ILE A 65 0.00 -6.76 -4.01
N LEU A 66 0.03 -7.88 -3.30
CA LEU A 66 -0.99 -8.23 -2.32
C LEU A 66 -0.48 -7.89 -0.92
N THR A 67 -1.26 -7.11 -0.17
CA THR A 67 -0.96 -6.82 1.23
C THR A 67 -1.64 -7.87 2.11
N VAL A 68 -0.88 -8.45 3.02
CA VAL A 68 -1.31 -9.56 3.85
C VAL A 68 -1.29 -9.15 5.32
N ALA A 69 -2.38 -9.42 6.04
CA ALA A 69 -2.48 -9.10 7.47
C ALA A 69 -2.52 -10.35 8.35
N LYS A 70 -2.86 -11.49 7.80
CA LYS A 70 -2.95 -12.77 8.53
C LYS A 70 -2.34 -13.89 7.70
N PRO A 71 -1.67 -14.87 8.32
CA PRO A 71 -1.34 -14.99 9.74
C PRO A 71 -0.27 -13.99 10.20
N THR A 72 0.48 -13.41 9.28
CA THR A 72 1.52 -12.40 9.56
C THR A 72 1.32 -11.21 8.63
N ILE A 73 1.73 -10.03 9.11
CA ILE A 73 1.67 -8.81 8.31
C ILE A 73 2.81 -8.84 7.29
N GLY A 74 2.47 -8.61 6.03
CA GLY A 74 3.48 -8.60 4.97
C GLY A 74 2.93 -8.14 3.63
N VAL A 75 3.76 -8.27 2.61
CA VAL A 75 3.41 -7.97 1.22
C VAL A 75 4.03 -9.04 0.33
N ARG A 76 3.39 -9.32 -0.80
CA ARG A 76 3.93 -10.26 -1.79
C ARG A 76 3.42 -9.93 -3.18
N PHE A 77 4.16 -10.38 -4.18
CA PHE A 77 3.68 -10.30 -5.56
C PHE A 77 2.55 -11.31 -5.77
N VAL A 78 1.53 -10.87 -6.49
CA VAL A 78 0.48 -11.76 -6.98
C VAL A 78 0.99 -12.41 -8.26
N LYS A 79 0.90 -13.75 -8.34
CA LYS A 79 1.17 -14.44 -9.59
C LYS A 79 -0.02 -14.26 -10.52
N PHE A 80 0.25 -13.62 -11.65
CA PHE A 80 -0.73 -13.59 -12.74
C PHE A 80 -0.46 -14.78 -13.63
N THR A 81 -1.43 -15.69 -13.72
CA THR A 81 -1.39 -16.78 -14.71
C THR A 81 -2.08 -16.29 -15.97
N HIS A 82 -1.36 -16.40 -17.05
CA HIS A 82 -1.89 -16.07 -18.37
C HIS A 82 -2.39 -17.31 -19.08
#